data_69f719873466550ac6b2a21c44701a3e
#
_entry.id   69f719873466550ac6b2a21c44701a3e
#
_cell.length_a   1.000
_cell.length_b   1.000
_cell.length_c   1.000
_cell.angle_alpha   90.00
_cell.angle_beta   90.00
_cell.angle_gamma   90.00
#
_symmetry.space_group_name_H-M   'P 1'
#
loop_
_entity.id
_entity.type
_entity.pdbx_description
1 polymer ?
#
loop_
_entity_poly.entity_id
_entity_poly.type
_entity_poly.pdbx_seq_one_letter_code
_entity_poly.pdbx_strand_id
1 'polypeptide(L)'
;MSSTTVSTAVREITVAHSPDSDDAFMFYALATNKVRVPGLKFTHTLTDIETLNRKAMEGFYDVSAISFHAYPYVQDKYALMTCGGSVGEQYGPMIISPRAVSLDEIKTMKIAVPGTMTTAYLALKLFAPKIETAVVPFDRIIPEVIAGKYEAGLIIHEGQLTYERSGLKRILDLGKWWHEQTGLPLPLGGNAIRRELGPELMAQVTKALRDSIQYALDHREPALAYAMQFARDLDPQMADRFVGMYVNDRTLDYGEDGKVAVEKLLDMGYRAGIIPHKPHVEFV
;
A
#
# COMPACT_ATOMS: atom_id res chain seq x y z
N MET A 1 16.70 13.25 -50.34
CA MET A 1 16.32 13.55 -48.97
C MET A 1 16.19 12.21 -48.24
N SER A 2 17.21 11.85 -47.49
CA SER A 2 17.25 10.56 -46.79
C SER A 2 16.49 10.73 -45.46
N SER A 3 15.33 10.12 -45.35
CA SER A 3 14.54 10.05 -44.12
C SER A 3 15.23 9.08 -43.15
N THR A 4 15.99 9.59 -42.22
CA THR A 4 16.59 8.82 -41.13
C THR A 4 15.44 8.48 -40.16
N THR A 5 14.89 7.29 -40.30
CA THR A 5 13.95 6.71 -39.31
C THR A 5 14.78 6.44 -38.05
N VAL A 6 14.69 7.33 -37.09
CA VAL A 6 15.20 7.10 -35.74
C VAL A 6 14.31 5.99 -35.13
N SER A 7 14.81 4.77 -35.15
CA SER A 7 14.23 3.68 -34.36
C SER A 7 14.47 4.01 -32.89
N THR A 8 13.51 4.65 -32.25
CA THR A 8 13.51 4.81 -30.78
C THR A 8 13.30 3.43 -30.17
N ALA A 9 14.37 2.86 -29.61
CA ALA A 9 14.29 1.60 -28.88
C ALA A 9 13.24 1.76 -27.76
N VAL A 10 12.28 0.85 -27.71
CA VAL A 10 11.27 0.83 -26.64
C VAL A 10 11.96 0.50 -25.33
N ARG A 11 11.85 1.41 -24.35
CA ARG A 11 12.38 1.22 -23.02
C ARG A 11 11.38 0.46 -22.17
N GLU A 12 11.82 -0.62 -21.55
CA GLU A 12 11.01 -1.36 -20.59
C GLU A 12 11.07 -0.68 -19.21
N ILE A 13 9.91 -0.57 -18.56
CA ILE A 13 9.74 -0.10 -17.18
C ILE A 13 9.11 -1.24 -16.39
N THR A 14 9.85 -1.72 -15.40
CA THR A 14 9.37 -2.77 -14.50
C THR A 14 8.52 -2.15 -13.41
N VAL A 15 7.27 -2.62 -13.28
CA VAL A 15 6.29 -2.15 -12.30
C VAL A 15 5.89 -3.30 -11.41
N ALA A 16 6.04 -3.14 -10.10
CA ALA A 16 5.68 -4.17 -9.13
C ALA A 16 4.65 -3.65 -8.13
N HIS A 17 3.59 -4.41 -7.94
CA HIS A 17 2.48 -4.07 -7.04
C HIS A 17 1.85 -5.32 -6.41
N SER A 18 0.93 -5.14 -5.45
CA SER A 18 0.27 -6.27 -4.82
C SER A 18 -0.75 -6.94 -5.78
N PRO A 19 -1.05 -8.22 -5.55
CA PRO A 19 -2.12 -8.90 -6.27
C PRO A 19 -3.50 -8.66 -5.61
N ASP A 20 -3.71 -7.47 -5.03
CA ASP A 20 -4.97 -7.12 -4.38
C ASP A 20 -5.87 -6.32 -5.35
N SER A 21 -7.16 -6.31 -5.09
CA SER A 21 -8.13 -5.72 -6.02
C SER A 21 -8.00 -4.21 -6.20
N ASP A 22 -7.57 -3.49 -5.17
CA ASP A 22 -7.31 -2.04 -5.23
C ASP A 22 -6.09 -1.71 -6.12
N ASP A 23 -4.96 -2.41 -5.95
CA ASP A 23 -3.80 -2.25 -6.83
C ASP A 23 -4.14 -2.65 -8.27
N ALA A 24 -4.82 -3.79 -8.48
CA ALA A 24 -5.23 -4.22 -9.80
C ALA A 24 -6.14 -3.19 -10.49
N PHE A 25 -7.04 -2.55 -9.76
CA PHE A 25 -7.88 -1.46 -10.26
C PHE A 25 -7.03 -0.24 -10.68
N MET A 26 -6.10 0.17 -9.82
CA MET A 26 -5.22 1.32 -10.04
C MET A 26 -4.35 1.15 -11.30
N PHE A 27 -3.80 -0.03 -11.50
CA PHE A 27 -2.94 -0.34 -12.63
C PHE A 27 -3.67 -0.85 -13.89
N TYR A 28 -4.99 -0.96 -13.86
CA TYR A 28 -5.81 -1.51 -14.95
C TYR A 28 -5.46 -0.97 -16.33
N ALA A 29 -5.41 0.36 -16.47
CA ALA A 29 -5.23 0.96 -17.78
C ALA A 29 -3.81 0.82 -18.33
N LEU A 30 -2.80 0.77 -17.48
CA LEU A 30 -1.42 0.44 -17.87
C LEU A 30 -1.29 -1.05 -18.24
N ALA A 31 -1.79 -1.95 -17.38
CA ALA A 31 -1.71 -3.39 -17.59
C ALA A 31 -2.45 -3.87 -18.85
N THR A 32 -3.55 -3.20 -19.21
CA THR A 32 -4.36 -3.51 -20.40
C THR A 32 -4.06 -2.63 -21.61
N ASN A 33 -3.00 -1.81 -21.56
CA ASN A 33 -2.59 -0.90 -22.63
C ASN A 33 -3.67 0.12 -23.07
N LYS A 34 -4.59 0.50 -22.18
CA LYS A 34 -5.55 1.61 -22.39
C LYS A 34 -4.84 2.96 -22.27
N VAL A 35 -3.89 3.06 -21.35
CA VAL A 35 -2.93 4.16 -21.26
C VAL A 35 -1.60 3.68 -21.82
N ARG A 36 -1.01 4.47 -22.72
CA ARG A 36 0.27 4.17 -23.39
C ARG A 36 1.15 5.41 -23.38
N VAL A 37 2.44 5.20 -23.16
CA VAL A 37 3.46 6.25 -23.30
C VAL A 37 4.35 5.87 -24.48
N PRO A 38 4.46 6.73 -25.50
CA PRO A 38 5.33 6.47 -26.66
C PRO A 38 6.76 6.17 -26.21
N GLY A 39 7.33 5.08 -26.74
CA GLY A 39 8.70 4.65 -26.41
C GLY A 39 8.84 3.90 -25.07
N LEU A 40 7.78 3.73 -24.29
CA LEU A 40 7.78 2.94 -23.05
C LEU A 40 6.90 1.70 -23.16
N LYS A 41 7.35 0.63 -22.50
CA LYS A 41 6.59 -0.61 -22.26
C LYS A 41 6.59 -0.90 -20.78
N PHE A 42 5.43 -1.07 -20.18
CA PHE A 42 5.27 -1.44 -18.77
C PHE A 42 5.13 -2.94 -18.63
N THR A 43 5.95 -3.53 -17.75
CA THR A 43 5.91 -4.97 -17.42
C THR A 43 5.59 -5.11 -15.94
N HIS A 44 4.48 -5.78 -15.63
CA HIS A 44 3.95 -5.89 -14.29
C HIS A 44 4.40 -7.19 -13.61
N THR A 45 4.80 -7.07 -12.34
CA THR A 45 5.07 -8.20 -11.43
C THR A 45 4.20 -8.05 -10.19
N LEU A 46 3.51 -9.12 -9.80
CA LEU A 46 2.58 -9.12 -8.67
C LEU A 46 3.14 -10.00 -7.55
N THR A 47 3.28 -9.42 -6.36
CA THR A 47 3.67 -10.12 -5.13
C THR A 47 3.22 -9.34 -3.90
N ASP A 48 3.27 -9.97 -2.72
CA ASP A 48 2.84 -9.34 -1.47
C ASP A 48 3.69 -8.13 -1.09
N ILE A 49 3.09 -7.22 -0.30
CA ILE A 49 3.70 -5.92 0.03
C ILE A 49 4.99 -6.06 0.88
N GLU A 50 5.10 -7.06 1.75
CA GLU A 50 6.33 -7.26 2.52
C GLU A 50 7.49 -7.69 1.60
N THR A 51 7.22 -8.55 0.63
CA THR A 51 8.18 -8.93 -0.42
C THR A 51 8.57 -7.72 -1.27
N LEU A 52 7.61 -6.87 -1.68
CA LEU A 52 7.88 -5.64 -2.42
C LEU A 52 8.78 -4.68 -1.62
N ASN A 53 8.49 -4.47 -0.33
CA ASN A 53 9.33 -3.66 0.56
C ASN A 53 10.77 -4.17 0.59
N ARG A 54 10.98 -5.50 0.67
CA ARG A 54 12.31 -6.11 0.67
C ARG A 54 13.02 -5.92 -0.68
N LYS A 55 12.32 -6.11 -1.79
CA LYS A 55 12.87 -5.90 -3.14
C LYS A 55 13.21 -4.44 -3.42
N ALA A 56 12.45 -3.50 -2.88
CA ALA A 56 12.78 -2.09 -2.97
C ALA A 56 14.12 -1.75 -2.28
N MET A 57 14.48 -2.41 -1.18
CA MET A 57 15.81 -2.25 -0.56
C MET A 57 16.96 -2.64 -1.49
N GLU A 58 16.71 -3.60 -2.40
CA GLU A 58 17.68 -4.01 -3.43
C GLU A 58 17.70 -3.06 -4.63
N GLY A 59 16.72 -2.16 -4.78
CA GLY A 59 16.54 -1.32 -5.98
C GLY A 59 16.07 -2.12 -7.20
N PHE A 60 15.27 -3.18 -6.98
CA PHE A 60 15.03 -4.23 -7.98
C PHE A 60 14.11 -3.78 -9.11
N TYR A 61 13.01 -3.08 -8.80
CA TYR A 61 12.03 -2.62 -9.78
C TYR A 61 12.18 -1.12 -10.07
N ASP A 62 11.78 -0.67 -11.26
CA ASP A 62 11.77 0.74 -11.61
C ASP A 62 10.66 1.50 -10.86
N VAL A 63 9.49 0.88 -10.77
CA VAL A 63 8.36 1.32 -9.94
C VAL A 63 7.95 0.18 -9.02
N SER A 64 7.80 0.47 -7.75
CA SER A 64 7.34 -0.50 -6.76
C SER A 64 6.30 0.11 -5.84
N ALA A 65 5.19 -0.58 -5.63
CA ALA A 65 4.37 -0.32 -4.46
C ALA A 65 5.20 -0.62 -3.20
N ILE A 66 5.14 0.27 -2.23
CA ILE A 66 5.80 0.12 -0.93
C ILE A 66 4.90 0.58 0.21
N SER A 67 5.10 0.01 1.38
CA SER A 67 4.59 0.61 2.62
C SER A 67 5.37 1.89 2.94
N PHE A 68 4.70 2.94 3.43
CA PHE A 68 5.44 4.16 3.83
C PHE A 68 6.48 3.87 4.91
N HIS A 69 6.26 2.90 5.80
CA HIS A 69 7.27 2.46 6.77
C HIS A 69 8.59 2.04 6.10
N ALA A 70 8.53 1.45 4.92
CA ALA A 70 9.74 1.00 4.20
C ALA A 70 10.49 2.16 3.53
N TYR A 71 9.85 3.30 3.26
CA TYR A 71 10.44 4.39 2.49
C TYR A 71 11.77 4.91 3.07
N PRO A 72 11.94 5.16 4.37
CA PRO A 72 13.22 5.63 4.94
C PRO A 72 14.41 4.71 4.71
N TYR A 73 14.16 3.43 4.42
CA TYR A 73 15.21 2.45 4.13
C TYR A 73 15.62 2.43 2.65
N VAL A 74 14.84 3.08 1.80
CA VAL A 74 15.04 3.09 0.34
C VAL A 74 15.08 4.50 -0.26
N GLN A 75 14.99 5.54 0.56
CA GLN A 75 14.91 6.94 0.14
C GLN A 75 16.12 7.44 -0.67
N ASP A 76 17.26 6.76 -0.58
CA ASP A 76 18.45 7.00 -1.40
C ASP A 76 18.30 6.45 -2.84
N LYS A 77 17.47 5.43 -3.03
CA LYS A 77 17.24 4.75 -4.32
C LYS A 77 15.95 5.17 -4.99
N TYR A 78 14.92 5.53 -4.20
CA TYR A 78 13.58 5.83 -4.69
C TYR A 78 13.10 7.19 -4.21
N ALA A 79 12.24 7.81 -5.04
CA ALA A 79 11.36 8.90 -4.64
C ALA A 79 9.92 8.39 -4.59
N LEU A 80 9.05 9.02 -3.81
CA LEU A 80 7.62 8.72 -3.81
C LEU A 80 6.94 9.38 -5.00
N MET A 81 6.08 8.65 -5.69
CA MET A 81 5.22 9.24 -6.72
C MET A 81 4.12 10.06 -6.05
N THR A 82 3.71 11.16 -6.69
CA THR A 82 2.63 12.04 -6.18
C THR A 82 1.23 11.44 -6.32
N CYS A 83 1.12 10.25 -6.89
CA CYS A 83 -0.13 9.50 -7.08
C CYS A 83 0.07 8.01 -6.74
N GLY A 84 -1.02 7.27 -6.68
CA GLY A 84 -1.01 5.84 -6.40
C GLY A 84 -0.85 5.51 -4.92
N GLY A 85 -1.27 6.42 -4.03
CA GLY A 85 -1.26 6.17 -2.60
C GLY A 85 -2.54 5.54 -2.08
N SER A 86 -2.40 4.63 -1.12
CA SER A 86 -3.49 4.11 -0.31
C SER A 86 -3.49 4.83 1.04
N VAL A 87 -4.59 5.54 1.32
CA VAL A 87 -4.74 6.39 2.51
C VAL A 87 -6.06 6.07 3.20
N GLY A 88 -6.00 5.83 4.49
CA GLY A 88 -7.20 5.54 5.30
C GLY A 88 -7.81 6.80 5.91
N GLU A 89 -9.01 7.15 5.48
CA GLU A 89 -9.82 8.26 6.04
C GLU A 89 -10.62 7.76 7.25
N GLN A 90 -10.04 7.83 8.45
CA GLN A 90 -10.60 7.32 9.71
C GLN A 90 -10.87 5.80 9.70
N TYR A 91 -10.20 5.06 8.86
CA TYR A 91 -10.15 3.60 8.84
C TYR A 91 -8.75 3.15 8.42
N GLY A 92 -8.42 1.89 8.71
CA GLY A 92 -7.11 1.37 8.35
C GLY A 92 -6.91 -0.07 8.80
N PRO A 93 -5.67 -0.49 9.00
CA PRO A 93 -5.36 -1.80 9.55
C PRO A 93 -6.08 -2.05 10.87
N MET A 94 -6.59 -3.28 11.04
CA MET A 94 -7.40 -3.63 12.20
C MET A 94 -6.74 -4.72 13.02
N ILE A 95 -6.81 -4.60 14.35
CA ILE A 95 -6.51 -5.70 15.26
C ILE A 95 -7.81 -6.47 15.50
N ILE A 96 -7.78 -7.75 15.19
CA ILE A 96 -8.90 -8.68 15.35
C ILE A 96 -8.55 -9.78 16.34
N SER A 97 -9.58 -10.31 17.06
CA SER A 97 -9.44 -11.42 18.00
C SER A 97 -10.73 -12.25 18.05
N PRO A 98 -10.69 -13.54 18.44
CA PRO A 98 -11.89 -14.36 18.64
C PRO A 98 -12.81 -13.86 19.75
N ARG A 99 -12.30 -13.07 20.68
CA ARG A 99 -13.05 -12.52 21.80
C ARG A 99 -12.86 -11.02 21.93
N ALA A 100 -13.77 -10.37 22.63
CA ALA A 100 -13.58 -8.98 23.01
C ALA A 100 -12.46 -8.89 24.05
N VAL A 101 -11.55 -7.94 23.90
CA VAL A 101 -10.46 -7.63 24.81
C VAL A 101 -10.36 -6.12 25.00
N SER A 102 -9.83 -5.70 26.15
CA SER A 102 -9.56 -4.27 26.37
C SER A 102 -8.31 -3.79 25.63
N LEU A 103 -8.17 -2.48 25.45
CA LEU A 103 -6.96 -1.90 24.84
C LEU A 103 -5.71 -2.12 25.69
N ASP A 104 -5.84 -2.29 26.99
CA ASP A 104 -4.69 -2.60 27.85
C ASP A 104 -4.32 -4.08 27.77
N GLU A 105 -5.30 -4.97 27.69
CA GLU A 105 -5.06 -6.39 27.49
C GLU A 105 -4.36 -6.68 26.16
N ILE A 106 -4.80 -6.03 25.06
CA ILE A 106 -4.17 -6.25 23.74
C ILE A 106 -2.68 -5.92 23.72
N LYS A 107 -2.22 -4.95 24.53
CA LYS A 107 -0.80 -4.59 24.63
C LYS A 107 0.08 -5.67 25.23
N THR A 108 -0.50 -6.67 25.90
CA THR A 108 0.21 -7.81 26.52
C THR A 108 0.13 -9.09 25.67
N MET A 109 -0.65 -9.07 24.60
CA MET A 109 -0.83 -10.22 23.71
C MET A 109 0.30 -10.33 22.69
N LYS A 110 0.45 -11.55 22.14
CA LYS A 110 1.28 -11.79 20.95
C LYS A 110 0.42 -11.73 19.70
N ILE A 111 0.70 -10.74 18.84
CA ILE A 111 -0.10 -10.45 17.65
C ILE A 111 0.56 -10.98 16.39
N ALA A 112 -0.19 -11.72 15.56
CA ALA A 112 0.21 -12.07 14.21
C ALA A 112 0.19 -10.82 13.31
N VAL A 113 1.29 -10.53 12.63
CA VAL A 113 1.44 -9.34 11.76
C VAL A 113 1.87 -9.74 10.36
N PRO A 114 1.47 -9.01 9.30
CA PRO A 114 1.75 -9.39 7.91
C PRO A 114 3.22 -9.17 7.50
N GLY A 115 3.96 -8.38 8.26
CA GLY A 115 5.36 -8.07 7.98
C GLY A 115 5.85 -6.91 8.82
N THR A 116 7.15 -6.88 9.11
CA THR A 116 7.76 -5.85 9.95
C THR A 116 8.05 -4.55 9.20
N MET A 117 7.99 -4.57 7.87
CA MET A 117 8.18 -3.37 7.03
C MET A 117 6.87 -2.72 6.62
N THR A 118 5.70 -3.28 7.00
CA THR A 118 4.41 -2.70 6.67
C THR A 118 4.13 -1.45 7.51
N THR A 119 3.38 -0.51 6.95
CA THR A 119 2.92 0.68 7.71
C THR A 119 1.95 0.28 8.83
N ALA A 120 1.20 -0.80 8.63
CA ALA A 120 0.36 -1.38 9.68
C ALA A 120 1.18 -1.77 10.92
N TYR A 121 2.35 -2.37 10.71
CA TYR A 121 3.28 -2.68 11.80
C TYR A 121 3.81 -1.41 12.49
N LEU A 122 4.19 -0.38 11.72
CA LEU A 122 4.63 0.89 12.28
C LEU A 122 3.53 1.52 13.15
N ALA A 123 2.29 1.58 12.65
CA ALA A 123 1.15 2.13 13.40
C ALA A 123 0.87 1.31 14.67
N LEU A 124 0.94 -0.03 14.59
CA LEU A 124 0.83 -0.91 15.76
C LEU A 124 1.91 -0.61 16.80
N LYS A 125 3.17 -0.44 16.38
CA LYS A 125 4.28 -0.14 17.28
C LYS A 125 4.24 1.26 17.86
N LEU A 126 3.65 2.23 17.15
CA LEU A 126 3.37 3.56 17.69
C LEU A 126 2.24 3.52 18.73
N PHE A 127 1.20 2.69 18.52
CA PHE A 127 0.13 2.45 19.50
C PHE A 127 0.63 1.70 20.73
N ALA A 128 1.41 0.65 20.55
CA ALA A 128 1.88 -0.24 21.60
C ALA A 128 3.35 -0.64 21.38
N PRO A 129 4.33 0.20 21.80
CA PRO A 129 5.76 -0.01 21.47
C PRO A 129 6.33 -1.36 21.92
N LYS A 130 5.83 -1.90 23.03
CA LYS A 130 6.33 -3.15 23.64
C LYS A 130 5.55 -4.41 23.23
N ILE A 131 4.52 -4.25 22.37
CA ILE A 131 3.69 -5.39 21.97
C ILE A 131 4.52 -6.47 21.27
N GLU A 132 4.31 -7.71 21.65
CA GLU A 132 4.96 -8.85 20.99
C GLU A 132 4.28 -9.15 19.67
N THR A 133 5.08 -9.45 18.65
CA THR A 133 4.56 -9.75 17.31
C THR A 133 5.21 -11.01 16.75
N ALA A 134 4.45 -11.72 15.90
CA ALA A 134 4.97 -12.79 15.06
C ALA A 134 4.61 -12.50 13.60
N VAL A 135 5.59 -12.58 12.70
CA VAL A 135 5.35 -12.43 11.27
C VAL A 135 4.66 -13.67 10.72
N VAL A 136 3.54 -13.49 10.06
CA VAL A 136 2.71 -14.52 9.44
C VAL A 136 2.31 -14.04 8.07
N PRO A 137 2.34 -14.87 7.01
CA PRO A 137 1.80 -14.48 5.71
C PRO A 137 0.39 -13.89 5.86
N PHE A 138 0.13 -12.79 5.20
CA PHE A 138 -1.08 -11.98 5.44
C PHE A 138 -2.38 -12.79 5.27
N ASP A 139 -2.43 -13.71 4.30
CA ASP A 139 -3.55 -14.61 4.01
C ASP A 139 -3.74 -15.71 5.07
N ARG A 140 -2.73 -15.92 5.92
CA ARG A 140 -2.75 -16.91 7.00
C ARG A 140 -3.16 -16.33 8.35
N ILE A 141 -3.18 -15.01 8.51
CA ILE A 141 -3.44 -14.37 9.82
C ILE A 141 -4.83 -14.74 10.34
N ILE A 142 -5.88 -14.55 9.56
CA ILE A 142 -7.26 -14.90 9.98
C ILE A 142 -7.37 -16.40 10.30
N PRO A 143 -6.96 -17.34 9.41
CA PRO A 143 -7.00 -18.77 9.73
C PRO A 143 -6.22 -19.15 11.00
N GLU A 144 -5.05 -18.58 11.22
CA GLU A 144 -4.23 -18.93 12.39
C GLU A 144 -4.76 -18.34 13.70
N VAL A 145 -5.45 -17.19 13.65
CA VAL A 145 -6.18 -16.64 14.81
C VAL A 145 -7.41 -17.50 15.12
N ILE A 146 -8.17 -17.92 14.12
CA ILE A 146 -9.31 -18.84 14.31
C ILE A 146 -8.86 -20.17 14.91
N ALA A 147 -7.72 -20.70 14.46
CA ALA A 147 -7.14 -21.95 14.97
C ALA A 147 -6.54 -21.80 16.40
N GLY A 148 -6.57 -20.60 16.98
CA GLY A 148 -6.03 -20.34 18.33
C GLY A 148 -4.49 -20.35 18.42
N LYS A 149 -3.80 -20.30 17.30
CA LYS A 149 -2.34 -20.22 17.27
C LYS A 149 -1.83 -18.85 17.73
N TYR A 150 -2.60 -17.81 17.45
CA TYR A 150 -2.39 -16.45 17.96
C TYR A 150 -3.68 -15.93 18.60
N GLU A 151 -3.52 -15.13 19.65
CA GLU A 151 -4.65 -14.53 20.38
C GLU A 151 -5.31 -13.39 19.60
N ALA A 152 -4.54 -12.73 18.74
CA ALA A 152 -4.99 -11.63 17.89
C ALA A 152 -4.15 -11.55 16.61
N GLY A 153 -4.69 -10.85 15.60
CA GLY A 153 -4.04 -10.62 14.32
C GLY A 153 -4.23 -9.19 13.82
N LEU A 154 -3.22 -8.68 13.13
CA LEU A 154 -3.26 -7.40 12.42
C LEU A 154 -3.56 -7.64 10.96
N ILE A 155 -4.71 -7.19 10.48
CA ILE A 155 -5.17 -7.40 9.09
C ILE A 155 -5.14 -6.11 8.29
N ILE A 156 -4.78 -6.23 6.99
CA ILE A 156 -4.52 -5.10 6.08
C ILE A 156 -5.15 -5.24 4.69
N HIS A 157 -5.93 -6.31 4.45
CA HIS A 157 -6.50 -6.65 3.14
C HIS A 157 -8.02 -6.72 3.19
N GLU A 158 -8.62 -7.30 2.16
CA GLU A 158 -10.07 -7.54 2.06
C GLU A 158 -10.65 -8.24 3.30
N GLY A 159 -9.84 -8.94 4.09
CA GLY A 159 -10.21 -9.47 5.39
C GLY A 159 -10.80 -8.42 6.35
N GLN A 160 -10.49 -7.13 6.15
CA GLN A 160 -11.11 -6.02 6.88
C GLN A 160 -12.62 -5.93 6.67
N LEU A 161 -13.15 -6.45 5.57
CA LEU A 161 -14.59 -6.48 5.28
C LEU A 161 -15.24 -7.83 5.63
N THR A 162 -14.45 -8.88 5.86
CA THR A 162 -14.96 -10.26 5.99
C THR A 162 -14.71 -10.92 7.34
N TYR A 163 -13.83 -10.37 8.20
CA TYR A 163 -13.44 -10.98 9.49
C TYR A 163 -14.63 -11.32 10.39
N GLU A 164 -15.71 -10.53 10.38
CA GLU A 164 -16.91 -10.78 11.18
C GLU A 164 -17.64 -12.07 10.77
N ARG A 165 -17.59 -12.44 9.49
CA ARG A 165 -18.16 -13.70 8.97
C ARG A 165 -17.48 -14.92 9.60
N SER A 166 -16.25 -14.77 10.07
CA SER A 166 -15.48 -15.80 10.76
C SER A 166 -15.63 -15.77 12.29
N GLY A 167 -16.59 -14.97 12.81
CA GLY A 167 -16.83 -14.84 14.24
C GLY A 167 -15.78 -14.02 15.00
N LEU A 168 -14.87 -13.37 14.29
CA LEU A 168 -13.83 -12.53 14.89
C LEU A 168 -14.41 -11.14 15.24
N LYS A 169 -13.78 -10.49 16.21
CA LYS A 169 -14.15 -9.14 16.67
C LYS A 169 -13.03 -8.17 16.38
N ARG A 170 -13.37 -6.99 15.91
CA ARG A 170 -12.45 -5.86 15.82
C ARG A 170 -12.20 -5.29 17.21
N ILE A 171 -10.93 -5.26 17.61
CA ILE A 171 -10.50 -4.71 18.89
C ILE A 171 -10.08 -3.25 18.73
N LEU A 172 -9.32 -2.97 17.66
CA LEU A 172 -8.83 -1.64 17.36
C LEU A 172 -8.76 -1.44 15.83
N ASP A 173 -9.14 -0.25 15.40
CA ASP A 173 -8.88 0.27 14.07
C ASP A 173 -7.76 1.30 14.17
N LEU A 174 -6.59 0.99 13.59
CA LEU A 174 -5.41 1.85 13.69
C LEU A 174 -5.56 3.14 12.87
N GLY A 175 -6.40 3.15 11.82
CA GLY A 175 -6.69 4.37 11.08
C GLY A 175 -7.53 5.35 11.91
N LYS A 176 -8.54 4.83 12.61
CA LYS A 176 -9.33 5.64 13.55
C LYS A 176 -8.49 6.17 14.70
N TRP A 177 -7.69 5.30 15.33
CA TRP A 177 -6.75 5.69 16.38
C TRP A 177 -5.79 6.79 15.92
N TRP A 178 -5.19 6.62 14.72
CA TRP A 178 -4.28 7.61 14.15
C TRP A 178 -4.96 8.97 13.95
N HIS A 179 -6.16 8.96 13.40
CA HIS A 179 -6.93 10.19 13.20
C HIS A 179 -7.23 10.90 14.54
N GLU A 180 -7.64 10.15 15.56
CA GLU A 180 -7.85 10.69 16.92
C GLU A 180 -6.60 11.31 17.53
N GLN A 181 -5.40 10.79 17.21
CA GLN A 181 -4.13 11.31 17.71
C GLN A 181 -3.60 12.51 16.93
N THR A 182 -3.90 12.61 15.64
CA THR A 182 -3.18 13.53 14.74
C THR A 182 -4.09 14.49 13.98
N GLY A 183 -5.37 14.17 13.84
CA GLY A 183 -6.32 14.86 12.96
C GLY A 183 -6.07 14.60 11.46
N LEU A 184 -5.12 13.72 11.11
CA LEU A 184 -4.70 13.44 9.74
C LEU A 184 -5.21 12.06 9.28
N PRO A 185 -5.34 11.82 7.96
CA PRO A 185 -5.57 10.49 7.42
C PRO A 185 -4.36 9.59 7.67
N LEU A 186 -4.55 8.27 7.76
CA LEU A 186 -3.45 7.32 7.92
C LEU A 186 -2.87 6.96 6.55
N PRO A 187 -1.64 7.38 6.22
CA PRO A 187 -0.98 6.93 5.00
C PRO A 187 -0.52 5.48 5.18
N LEU A 188 -0.87 4.59 4.25
CA LEU A 188 -0.60 3.16 4.34
C LEU A 188 0.51 2.71 3.40
N GLY A 189 0.36 3.00 2.14
CA GLY A 189 1.31 2.68 1.10
C GLY A 189 1.24 3.65 -0.06
N GLY A 190 2.25 3.62 -0.90
CA GLY A 190 2.33 4.42 -2.10
C GLY A 190 3.22 3.75 -3.13
N ASN A 191 3.31 4.36 -4.30
CA ASN A 191 4.23 3.91 -5.32
C ASN A 191 5.53 4.72 -5.23
N ALA A 192 6.65 4.02 -5.30
CA ALA A 192 7.98 4.59 -5.33
C ALA A 192 8.63 4.35 -6.69
N ILE A 193 9.36 5.33 -7.19
CA ILE A 193 10.02 5.30 -8.49
C ILE A 193 11.53 5.44 -8.33
N ARG A 194 12.29 4.64 -9.05
CA ARG A 194 13.74 4.57 -8.94
C ARG A 194 14.41 5.84 -9.48
N ARG A 195 15.26 6.45 -8.66
CA ARG A 195 15.95 7.72 -8.97
C ARG A 195 16.88 7.63 -10.20
N GLU A 196 17.44 6.44 -10.43
CA GLU A 196 18.32 6.19 -11.60
C GLU A 196 17.63 6.37 -12.96
N LEU A 197 16.31 6.40 -12.99
CA LEU A 197 15.55 6.72 -14.21
C LEU A 197 15.78 8.17 -14.68
N GLY A 198 16.14 9.05 -13.76
CA GLY A 198 16.30 10.47 -14.00
C GLY A 198 14.96 11.24 -13.99
N PRO A 199 15.00 12.55 -13.76
CA PRO A 199 13.81 13.35 -13.47
C PRO A 199 12.76 13.36 -14.58
N GLU A 200 13.19 13.41 -15.85
CA GLU A 200 12.27 13.44 -16.99
C GLU A 200 11.45 12.16 -17.11
N LEU A 201 12.12 10.99 -16.98
CA LEU A 201 11.45 9.71 -17.10
C LEU A 201 10.60 9.42 -15.86
N MET A 202 11.07 9.81 -14.68
CA MET A 202 10.29 9.73 -13.44
C MET A 202 8.97 10.50 -13.58
N ALA A 203 9.02 11.73 -14.10
CA ALA A 203 7.81 12.54 -14.35
C ALA A 203 6.87 11.89 -15.38
N GLN A 204 7.41 11.35 -16.48
CA GLN A 204 6.61 10.66 -17.50
C GLN A 204 5.91 9.42 -16.94
N VAL A 205 6.62 8.60 -16.16
CA VAL A 205 6.08 7.37 -15.56
C VAL A 205 5.06 7.70 -14.46
N THR A 206 5.32 8.72 -13.62
CA THR A 206 4.36 9.22 -12.62
C THR A 206 3.07 9.70 -13.28
N LYS A 207 3.20 10.48 -14.37
CA LYS A 207 2.04 10.90 -15.16
C LYS A 207 1.27 9.70 -15.74
N ALA A 208 1.95 8.70 -16.27
CA ALA A 208 1.32 7.51 -16.83
C ALA A 208 0.52 6.73 -15.77
N LEU A 209 1.04 6.62 -14.55
CA LEU A 209 0.30 6.00 -13.44
C LEU A 209 -0.93 6.84 -13.07
N ARG A 210 -0.79 8.16 -12.95
CA ARG A 210 -1.92 9.06 -12.69
C ARG A 210 -3.01 8.92 -13.75
N ASP A 211 -2.61 8.91 -15.04
CA ASP A 211 -3.54 8.73 -16.16
C ASP A 211 -4.22 7.35 -16.10
N SER A 212 -3.52 6.30 -15.63
CA SER A 212 -4.10 4.96 -15.41
C SER A 212 -5.16 4.97 -14.31
N ILE A 213 -4.87 5.63 -13.20
CA ILE A 213 -5.82 5.75 -12.06
C ILE A 213 -7.05 6.54 -12.51
N GLN A 214 -6.85 7.68 -13.17
CA GLN A 214 -7.95 8.50 -13.68
C GLN A 214 -8.81 7.70 -14.68
N TYR A 215 -8.17 6.98 -15.60
CA TYR A 215 -8.89 6.12 -16.54
C TYR A 215 -9.73 5.06 -15.83
N ALA A 216 -9.18 4.42 -14.80
CA ALA A 216 -9.89 3.39 -14.03
C ALA A 216 -11.10 3.99 -13.28
N LEU A 217 -10.97 5.19 -12.71
CA LEU A 217 -12.06 5.90 -12.04
C LEU A 217 -13.16 6.30 -13.02
N ASP A 218 -12.80 6.80 -14.20
CA ASP A 218 -13.74 7.21 -15.27
C ASP A 218 -14.41 5.99 -15.94
N HIS A 219 -13.76 4.83 -15.91
CA HIS A 219 -14.23 3.57 -16.50
C HIS A 219 -14.36 2.49 -15.42
N ARG A 220 -15.07 2.82 -14.33
CA ARG A 220 -15.11 2.04 -13.09
C ARG A 220 -15.57 0.60 -13.32
N GLU A 221 -16.61 0.39 -14.11
CA GLU A 221 -17.16 -0.95 -14.34
C GLU A 221 -16.15 -1.92 -14.99
N PRO A 222 -15.50 -1.64 -16.14
CA PRO A 222 -14.49 -2.52 -16.70
C PRO A 222 -13.22 -2.61 -15.85
N ALA A 223 -12.84 -1.55 -15.11
CA ALA A 223 -11.71 -1.61 -14.20
C ALA A 223 -12.00 -2.53 -13.00
N LEU A 224 -13.21 -2.48 -12.45
CA LEU A 224 -13.65 -3.36 -11.37
C LEU A 224 -13.73 -4.83 -11.85
N ALA A 225 -14.26 -5.06 -13.07
CA ALA A 225 -14.28 -6.40 -13.65
C ALA A 225 -12.87 -6.99 -13.83
N TYR A 226 -11.89 -6.16 -14.16
CA TYR A 226 -10.48 -6.56 -14.18
C TYR A 226 -9.96 -6.85 -12.76
N ALA A 227 -10.21 -5.97 -11.80
CA ALA A 227 -9.77 -6.09 -10.41
C ALA A 227 -10.36 -7.34 -9.72
N MET A 228 -11.59 -7.74 -10.09
CA MET A 228 -12.25 -8.94 -9.59
C MET A 228 -11.49 -10.25 -9.89
N GLN A 229 -10.58 -10.26 -10.87
CA GLN A 229 -9.72 -11.41 -11.13
C GLN A 229 -8.68 -11.63 -10.02
N PHE A 230 -8.48 -10.63 -9.19
CA PHE A 230 -7.51 -10.60 -8.08
C PHE A 230 -8.19 -10.55 -6.71
N ALA A 231 -9.49 -10.21 -6.65
CA ALA A 231 -10.25 -10.17 -5.40
C ALA A 231 -10.38 -11.58 -4.79
N ARG A 232 -10.08 -11.68 -3.47
CA ARG A 232 -10.14 -12.93 -2.72
C ARG A 232 -11.38 -12.93 -1.85
N ASP A 233 -12.23 -13.94 -2.02
CA ASP A 233 -13.43 -14.18 -1.19
C ASP A 233 -14.39 -12.96 -1.09
N LEU A 234 -14.33 -12.05 -2.06
CA LEU A 234 -15.23 -10.91 -2.16
C LEU A 234 -16.28 -11.12 -3.25
N ASP A 235 -17.52 -10.80 -2.94
CA ASP A 235 -18.52 -10.54 -3.97
C ASP A 235 -18.26 -9.19 -4.67
N PRO A 236 -18.85 -8.92 -5.85
CA PRO A 236 -18.60 -7.69 -6.59
C PRO A 236 -18.90 -6.40 -5.80
N GLN A 237 -19.90 -6.41 -4.93
CA GLN A 237 -20.25 -5.22 -4.13
C GLN A 237 -19.21 -4.96 -3.05
N MET A 238 -18.71 -6.02 -2.41
CA MET A 238 -17.64 -5.90 -1.42
C MET A 238 -16.31 -5.50 -2.06
N ALA A 239 -15.99 -6.03 -3.24
CA ALA A 239 -14.80 -5.63 -3.98
C ALA A 239 -14.87 -4.15 -4.40
N ASP A 240 -16.03 -3.70 -4.91
CA ASP A 240 -16.25 -2.29 -5.25
C ASP A 240 -16.11 -1.38 -4.02
N ARG A 241 -16.62 -1.82 -2.88
CA ARG A 241 -16.46 -1.10 -1.60
C ARG A 241 -14.99 -1.06 -1.18
N PHE A 242 -14.27 -2.18 -1.25
CA PHE A 242 -12.86 -2.25 -0.88
C PHE A 242 -12.00 -1.36 -1.79
N VAL A 243 -12.18 -1.46 -3.10
CA VAL A 243 -11.53 -0.58 -4.06
C VAL A 243 -11.82 0.89 -3.75
N GLY A 244 -13.08 1.26 -3.49
CA GLY A 244 -13.46 2.64 -3.17
C GLY A 244 -12.87 3.19 -1.87
N MET A 245 -12.50 2.32 -0.92
CA MET A 245 -11.78 2.73 0.30
C MET A 245 -10.36 3.21 -0.03
N TYR A 246 -9.67 2.55 -0.95
CA TYR A 246 -8.23 2.75 -1.18
C TYR A 246 -7.89 3.38 -2.54
N VAL A 247 -8.83 3.40 -3.50
CA VAL A 247 -8.65 4.07 -4.80
C VAL A 247 -9.72 5.14 -4.99
N ASN A 248 -9.32 6.38 -4.79
CA ASN A 248 -10.17 7.57 -4.78
C ASN A 248 -9.35 8.82 -5.13
N ASP A 249 -9.86 10.02 -4.84
CA ASP A 249 -9.18 11.29 -5.12
C ASP A 249 -7.78 11.36 -4.46
N ARG A 250 -7.60 10.75 -3.28
CA ARG A 250 -6.28 10.68 -2.61
C ARG A 250 -5.27 9.83 -3.39
N THR A 251 -5.77 8.86 -4.15
CA THR A 251 -4.91 8.04 -5.01
C THR A 251 -4.45 8.80 -6.24
N LEU A 252 -5.26 9.74 -6.75
CA LEU A 252 -4.86 10.65 -7.82
C LEU A 252 -3.84 11.70 -7.36
N ASP A 253 -4.02 12.22 -6.14
CA ASP A 253 -3.11 13.16 -5.49
C ASP A 253 -3.29 13.06 -3.97
N TYR A 254 -2.20 12.95 -3.24
CA TYR A 254 -2.25 12.85 -1.77
C TYR A 254 -2.91 14.08 -1.10
N GLY A 255 -2.91 15.23 -1.78
CA GLY A 255 -3.21 16.51 -1.17
C GLY A 255 -2.13 16.95 -0.17
N GLU A 256 -2.17 18.19 0.27
CA GLU A 256 -1.16 18.70 1.20
C GLU A 256 -1.21 18.00 2.56
N ASP A 257 -2.40 17.71 3.07
CA ASP A 257 -2.58 16.99 4.34
C ASP A 257 -2.14 15.53 4.28
N GLY A 258 -2.29 14.86 3.12
CA GLY A 258 -1.77 13.51 2.89
C GLY A 258 -0.24 13.47 2.88
N LYS A 259 0.41 14.44 2.24
CA LYS A 259 1.89 14.57 2.28
C LYS A 259 2.38 14.84 3.70
N VAL A 260 1.74 15.78 4.41
CA VAL A 260 2.03 16.07 5.82
C VAL A 260 1.80 14.82 6.69
N ALA A 261 0.79 14.01 6.40
CA ALA A 261 0.54 12.77 7.14
C ALA A 261 1.67 11.74 6.95
N VAL A 262 2.21 11.61 5.73
CA VAL A 262 3.38 10.74 5.45
C VAL A 262 4.59 11.21 6.25
N GLU A 263 4.94 12.49 6.16
CA GLU A 263 6.07 13.06 6.90
C GLU A 263 5.92 12.88 8.41
N LYS A 264 4.71 13.16 8.95
CA LYS A 264 4.42 13.03 10.37
C LYS A 264 4.53 11.58 10.85
N LEU A 265 3.99 10.62 10.09
CA LEU A 265 4.06 9.21 10.45
C LEU A 265 5.51 8.73 10.53
N LEU A 266 6.31 9.08 9.54
CA LEU A 266 7.71 8.69 9.48
C LEU A 266 8.56 9.37 10.56
N ASP A 267 8.31 10.66 10.84
CA ASP A 267 8.99 11.39 11.93
C ASP A 267 8.64 10.79 13.30
N MET A 268 7.37 10.44 13.54
CA MET A 268 6.96 9.76 14.78
C MET A 268 7.63 8.38 14.91
N GLY A 269 7.73 7.61 13.83
CA GLY A 269 8.44 6.34 13.80
C GLY A 269 9.93 6.47 14.11
N TYR A 270 10.57 7.50 13.56
CA TYR A 270 11.96 7.83 13.83
C TYR A 270 12.18 8.25 15.29
N ARG A 271 11.38 9.16 15.82
CA ARG A 271 11.46 9.60 17.23
C ARG A 271 11.18 8.49 18.23
N ALA A 272 10.33 7.53 17.86
CA ALA A 272 10.06 6.34 18.67
C ALA A 272 11.16 5.26 18.58
N GLY A 273 12.21 5.48 17.75
CA GLY A 273 13.29 4.52 17.54
C GLY A 273 12.89 3.26 16.76
N ILE A 274 11.75 3.28 16.09
CA ILE A 274 11.28 2.18 15.24
C ILE A 274 11.95 2.28 13.87
N ILE A 275 12.06 3.48 13.33
CA ILE A 275 12.78 3.79 12.09
C ILE A 275 14.18 4.24 12.45
N PRO A 276 15.25 3.56 11.97
CA PRO A 276 16.64 3.88 12.36
C PRO A 276 17.21 5.09 11.63
N HIS A 277 16.65 5.47 10.48
CA HIS A 277 17.14 6.55 9.63
C HIS A 277 16.18 7.73 9.65
N LYS A 278 16.74 8.94 9.73
CA LYS A 278 15.92 10.15 9.62
C LYS A 278 15.23 10.20 8.25
N PRO A 279 13.89 10.29 8.21
CA PRO A 279 13.19 10.33 6.95
C PRO A 279 13.48 11.64 6.19
N HIS A 280 13.68 11.52 4.90
CA HIS A 280 13.70 12.62 3.95
C HIS A 280 12.70 12.30 2.84
N VAL A 281 11.51 12.86 2.94
CA VAL A 281 10.40 12.57 2.02
C VAL A 281 10.52 13.46 0.78
N GLU A 282 10.54 12.82 -0.39
CA GLU A 282 10.53 13.51 -1.68
C GLU A 282 9.45 12.89 -2.56
N PHE A 283 8.57 13.75 -3.09
CA PHE A 283 7.53 13.39 -4.03
C PHE A 283 7.86 13.89 -5.44
N VAL A 284 7.56 13.06 -6.46
CA VAL A 284 7.80 13.34 -7.89
C VAL A 284 6.56 13.08 -8.76
#